data_e45845758377a5ec969c53b4250dae79
#
_entry.id   e45845758377a5ec969c53b4250dae79
#
_cell.length_a   1.000
_cell.length_b   1.000
_cell.length_c   1.000
_cell.angle_alpha   90.00
_cell.angle_beta   90.00
_cell.angle_gamma   90.00
#
_symmetry.space_group_name_H-M   'P 1'
#
loop_
_entity.id
_entity.type
_entity.pdbx_description
1 polymer ?
#
loop_
_entity_poly.entity_id
_entity_poly.type
_entity_poly.pdbx_seq_one_letter_code
_entity_poly.pdbx_strand_id
1 'polypeptide(L)'
;MLRIAIICLLLPLYMLLAGPPLLLYTLISRNPNPLYWAGVKGIVFMVRLVGGKIRVEGRERIPAGACLFVANHTSTVDAPAVVGAIPRRVAILLKESLFKWPIAGQAFTLAGFIPVKRSERDSAIASVEKATQSLREGRSFLI
;
A
#
# COMPACT_ATOMS: atom_id res chain seq x y z
N MET A 1 23.02 -7.71 8.26
CA MET A 1 22.40 -9.00 8.62
C MET A 1 21.38 -8.86 9.77
N LEU A 2 21.78 -8.42 10.98
CA LEU A 2 20.90 -8.32 12.16
C LEU A 2 19.60 -7.52 11.90
N ARG A 3 19.66 -6.34 11.27
CA ARG A 3 18.50 -5.50 10.98
C ARG A 3 17.47 -6.18 10.08
N ILE A 4 17.92 -6.97 9.10
CA ILE A 4 17.04 -7.74 8.21
C ILE A 4 16.34 -8.85 9.00
N ALA A 5 17.08 -9.59 9.83
CA ALA A 5 16.51 -10.62 10.70
C ALA A 5 15.44 -10.04 11.64
N ILE A 6 15.69 -8.88 12.21
CA ILE A 6 14.71 -8.15 13.06
C ILE A 6 13.44 -7.83 12.26
N ILE A 7 13.55 -7.34 11.03
CA ILE A 7 12.37 -7.06 10.20
C ILE A 7 11.61 -8.33 9.85
N CYS A 8 12.31 -9.42 9.47
CA CYS A 8 11.68 -10.70 9.17
C CYS A 8 10.91 -11.28 10.37
N LEU A 9 11.27 -10.91 11.59
CA LEU A 9 10.55 -11.28 12.80
C LEU A 9 9.42 -10.30 13.14
N LEU A 10 9.72 -9.00 13.16
CA LEU A 10 8.79 -7.97 13.63
C LEU A 10 7.63 -7.73 12.66
N LEU A 11 7.85 -7.81 11.34
CA LEU A 11 6.78 -7.54 10.37
C LEU A 11 5.67 -8.58 10.43
N PRO A 12 5.94 -9.91 10.40
CA PRO A 12 4.89 -10.91 10.58
C PRO A 12 4.18 -10.81 11.94
N LEU A 13 4.95 -10.56 13.02
CA LEU A 13 4.39 -10.39 14.35
C LEU A 13 3.45 -9.18 14.41
N TYR A 14 3.86 -8.05 13.86
CA TYR A 14 3.01 -6.86 13.74
C TYR A 14 1.74 -7.14 12.94
N MET A 15 1.86 -7.84 11.81
CA MET A 15 0.71 -8.21 10.98
C MET A 15 -0.24 -9.15 11.72
N LEU A 16 0.28 -10.10 12.50
CA LEU A 16 -0.52 -11.04 13.28
C LEU A 16 -1.26 -10.36 14.44
N LEU A 17 -0.62 -9.39 15.10
CA LEU A 17 -1.21 -8.71 16.27
C LEU A 17 -2.15 -7.57 15.86
N ALA A 18 -1.77 -6.74 14.90
CA ALA A 18 -2.54 -5.58 14.48
C ALA A 18 -3.53 -5.88 13.35
N GLY A 19 -3.23 -6.85 12.49
CA GLY A 19 -4.05 -7.16 11.31
C GLY A 19 -5.46 -7.64 11.65
N PRO A 20 -5.64 -8.73 12.41
CA PRO A 20 -6.97 -9.29 12.68
C PRO A 20 -7.92 -8.28 13.34
N PRO A 21 -7.57 -7.56 14.41
CA PRO A 21 -8.48 -6.60 15.02
C PRO A 21 -8.82 -5.44 14.09
N LEU A 22 -7.86 -4.96 13.27
CA LEU A 22 -8.11 -3.90 12.29
C LEU A 22 -8.95 -4.37 11.11
N LEU A 23 -8.79 -5.61 10.67
CA LEU A 23 -9.66 -6.22 9.67
C LEU A 23 -11.09 -6.33 10.19
N LEU A 24 -11.27 -6.87 11.40
CA LEU A 24 -12.59 -6.98 12.04
C LEU A 24 -13.25 -5.59 12.19
N TYR A 25 -12.50 -4.62 12.69
CA TYR A 25 -12.97 -3.23 12.76
C TYR A 25 -13.43 -2.71 11.41
N THR A 26 -12.61 -2.93 10.36
CA THR A 26 -12.92 -2.46 8.99
C THR A 26 -14.18 -3.12 8.44
N LEU A 27 -14.38 -4.39 8.69
CA LEU A 27 -15.58 -5.13 8.25
C LEU A 27 -16.85 -4.62 8.94
N ILE A 28 -16.78 -4.31 10.24
CA ILE A 28 -17.93 -3.82 11.01
C ILE A 28 -18.21 -2.33 10.67
N SER A 29 -17.19 -1.49 10.72
CA SER A 29 -17.33 -0.04 10.55
C SER A 29 -17.42 0.42 9.08
N ARG A 30 -17.08 -0.47 8.14
CA ARG A 30 -16.89 -0.16 6.69
C ARG A 30 -15.89 0.97 6.45
N ASN A 31 -15.03 1.26 7.43
CA ASN A 31 -14.01 2.30 7.35
C ASN A 31 -12.61 1.66 7.27
N PRO A 32 -11.98 1.59 6.09
CA PRO A 32 -10.66 0.99 5.92
C PRO A 32 -9.49 1.93 6.29
N ASN A 33 -9.76 3.17 6.71
CA ASN A 33 -8.70 4.13 7.03
C ASN A 33 -7.75 3.66 8.13
N PRO A 34 -8.22 3.14 9.29
CA PRO A 34 -7.31 2.68 10.33
C PRO A 34 -6.41 1.53 9.86
N LEU A 35 -6.96 0.57 9.14
CA LEU A 35 -6.23 -0.55 8.57
C LEU A 35 -5.16 -0.07 7.57
N TYR A 36 -5.54 0.80 6.65
CA TYR A 36 -4.64 1.38 5.65
C TYR A 36 -3.45 2.10 6.31
N TRP A 37 -3.74 3.03 7.23
CA TRP A 37 -2.69 3.82 7.87
C TRP A 37 -1.83 3.01 8.83
N ALA A 38 -2.37 2.01 9.49
CA ALA A 38 -1.58 1.06 10.28
C ALA A 38 -0.59 0.30 9.38
N GLY A 39 -1.04 -0.21 8.24
CA GLY A 39 -0.17 -0.86 7.26
C GLY A 39 0.94 0.06 6.77
N VAL A 40 0.59 1.26 6.33
CA VAL A 40 1.56 2.26 5.84
C VAL A 40 2.58 2.65 6.93
N LYS A 41 2.11 2.98 8.14
CA LYS A 41 2.98 3.35 9.26
C LYS A 41 3.89 2.20 9.68
N GLY A 42 3.36 0.97 9.71
CA GLY A 42 4.14 -0.23 10.01
C GLY A 42 5.28 -0.43 9.03
N ILE A 43 5.03 -0.34 7.73
CA ILE A 43 6.05 -0.51 6.70
C ILE A 43 7.06 0.66 6.72
N VAL A 44 6.61 1.91 6.86
CA VAL A 44 7.50 3.08 7.01
C VAL A 44 8.40 2.94 8.24
N PHE A 45 7.85 2.44 9.35
CA PHE A 45 8.64 2.15 10.55
C PHE A 45 9.73 1.09 10.26
N MET A 46 9.40 0.01 9.54
CA MET A 46 10.37 -1.01 9.15
C MET A 46 11.48 -0.46 8.25
N VAL A 47 11.13 0.43 7.30
CA VAL A 47 12.13 1.13 6.47
C VAL A 47 13.10 1.94 7.34
N ARG A 48 12.58 2.67 8.34
CA ARG A 48 13.42 3.43 9.28
C ARG A 48 14.31 2.53 10.15
N LEU A 49 13.81 1.39 10.55
CA LEU A 49 14.54 0.42 11.38
C LEU A 49 15.81 -0.12 10.68
N VAL A 50 15.77 -0.29 9.34
CA VAL A 50 16.98 -0.66 8.56
C VAL A 50 17.90 0.52 8.28
N GLY A 51 17.54 1.72 8.74
CA GLY A 51 18.33 2.94 8.53
C GLY A 51 17.89 3.76 7.33
N GLY A 52 16.78 3.42 6.70
CA GLY A 52 16.18 4.21 5.62
C GLY A 52 15.69 5.56 6.13
N LYS A 53 16.03 6.63 5.43
CA LYS A 53 15.55 7.98 5.72
C LYS A 53 14.60 8.40 4.59
N ILE A 54 13.38 8.75 4.95
CA ILE A 54 12.39 9.27 4.00
C ILE A 54 12.32 10.78 4.21
N ARG A 55 12.76 11.54 3.20
CA ARG A 55 12.61 13.00 3.14
C ARG A 55 11.52 13.33 2.15
N VAL A 56 10.57 14.14 2.53
CA VAL A 56 9.43 14.53 1.70
C VAL A 56 9.47 16.03 1.50
N GLU A 57 9.51 16.46 0.24
CA GLU A 57 9.46 17.85 -0.15
C GLU A 57 8.33 18.07 -1.16
N GLY A 58 7.74 19.26 -1.20
CA GLY A 58 6.68 19.60 -2.15
C GLY A 58 5.31 19.00 -1.83
N ARG A 59 5.07 18.55 -0.59
CA ARG A 59 3.76 18.00 -0.19
C ARG A 59 2.62 19.00 -0.40
N GLU A 60 2.90 20.28 -0.28
CA GLU A 60 1.98 21.38 -0.51
C GLU A 60 1.55 21.53 -1.99
N ARG A 61 2.29 20.93 -2.92
CA ARG A 61 2.01 20.95 -4.36
C ARG A 61 1.05 19.84 -4.80
N ILE A 62 0.71 18.93 -3.90
CA ILE A 62 -0.22 17.83 -4.20
C ILE A 62 -1.62 18.42 -4.40
N PRO A 63 -2.26 18.23 -5.58
CA PRO A 63 -3.57 18.80 -5.86
C PRO A 63 -4.63 18.31 -4.87
N ALA A 64 -5.64 19.13 -4.62
CA ALA A 64 -6.85 18.66 -3.98
C ALA A 64 -7.60 17.66 -4.90
N GLY A 65 -8.30 16.67 -4.32
CA GLY A 65 -9.05 15.68 -5.09
C GLY A 65 -8.21 14.48 -5.57
N ALA A 66 -8.81 13.63 -6.38
CA ALA A 66 -8.17 12.44 -6.91
C ALA A 66 -7.12 12.79 -7.96
N CYS A 67 -5.96 12.14 -7.89
CA CYS A 67 -4.90 12.31 -8.88
C CYS A 67 -4.10 11.02 -9.06
N LEU A 68 -3.46 10.91 -10.21
CA LEU A 68 -2.51 9.85 -10.51
C LEU A 68 -1.12 10.32 -10.11
N PHE A 69 -0.49 9.57 -9.19
CA PHE A 69 0.91 9.71 -8.85
C PHE A 69 1.74 8.77 -9.71
N VAL A 70 2.81 9.27 -10.26
CA VAL A 70 3.78 8.47 -11.03
C VAL A 70 5.12 8.55 -10.33
N ALA A 71 5.74 7.41 -10.05
CA ALA A 71 7.02 7.36 -9.37
C ALA A 71 7.98 6.39 -10.07
N ASN A 72 9.27 6.74 -10.08
CA ASN A 72 10.30 5.79 -10.48
C ASN A 72 10.34 4.66 -9.45
N HIS A 73 10.37 3.42 -9.94
CA HIS A 73 10.37 2.23 -9.10
C HIS A 73 11.62 1.39 -9.37
N THR A 74 12.62 1.56 -8.52
CA THR A 74 13.92 0.88 -8.63
C THR A 74 14.16 -0.12 -7.50
N SER A 75 13.38 -0.01 -6.41
CA SER A 75 13.52 -0.84 -5.21
C SER A 75 12.16 -1.23 -4.62
N THR A 76 12.08 -2.39 -3.98
CA THR A 76 10.88 -2.82 -3.23
C THR A 76 10.50 -1.87 -2.08
N VAL A 77 11.41 -0.98 -1.67
CA VAL A 77 11.20 0.01 -0.61
C VAL A 77 10.52 1.28 -1.14
N ASP A 78 10.54 1.52 -2.46
CA ASP A 78 10.02 2.76 -3.05
C ASP A 78 8.50 2.90 -2.84
N ALA A 79 7.73 1.83 -3.13
CA ALA A 79 6.28 1.88 -2.99
C ALA A 79 5.83 2.25 -1.57
N PRO A 80 6.31 1.59 -0.48
CA PRO A 80 5.97 1.99 0.87
C PRO A 80 6.46 3.40 1.25
N ALA A 81 7.62 3.83 0.73
CA ALA A 81 8.12 5.17 0.98
C ALA A 81 7.25 6.25 0.33
N VAL A 82 6.88 6.06 -0.93
CA VAL A 82 6.01 7.00 -1.67
C VAL A 82 4.61 7.02 -1.07
N VAL A 83 4.01 5.86 -0.80
CA VAL A 83 2.68 5.78 -0.17
C VAL A 83 2.69 6.45 1.21
N GLY A 84 3.77 6.29 1.99
CA GLY A 84 3.93 6.95 3.29
C GLY A 84 4.14 8.47 3.21
N ALA A 85 4.62 8.97 2.07
CA ALA A 85 4.83 10.39 1.83
C ALA A 85 3.53 11.12 1.44
N ILE A 86 2.60 10.44 0.77
CA ILE A 86 1.35 11.02 0.28
C ILE A 86 0.36 11.20 1.45
N PRO A 87 -0.23 12.39 1.65
CA PRO A 87 -1.07 12.69 2.81
C PRO A 87 -2.51 12.19 2.68
N ARG A 88 -2.77 11.27 1.76
CA ARG A 88 -4.08 10.66 1.52
C ARG A 88 -3.94 9.20 1.14
N ARG A 89 -5.04 8.46 1.17
CA ARG A 89 -5.05 7.09 0.68
C ARG A 89 -4.82 7.08 -0.84
N VAL A 90 -3.92 6.21 -1.27
CA VAL A 90 -3.68 5.91 -2.68
C VAL A 90 -3.82 4.41 -2.90
N ALA A 91 -4.47 4.02 -3.97
CA ALA A 91 -4.45 2.65 -4.45
C ALA A 91 -3.19 2.41 -5.28
N ILE A 92 -2.73 1.17 -5.33
CA ILE A 92 -1.56 0.75 -6.14
C ILE A 92 -1.85 -0.56 -6.85
N LEU A 93 -1.12 -0.82 -7.94
CA LEU A 93 -1.09 -2.13 -8.58
C LEU A 93 -0.11 -3.03 -7.83
N LEU A 94 -0.60 -4.14 -7.31
CA LEU A 94 0.22 -5.15 -6.63
C LEU A 94 0.18 -6.48 -7.37
N LYS A 95 1.29 -7.22 -7.30
CA LYS A 95 1.36 -8.59 -7.85
C LYS A 95 0.24 -9.44 -7.25
N GLU A 96 -0.55 -10.11 -8.08
CA GLU A 96 -1.69 -10.93 -7.66
C GLU A 96 -1.34 -11.93 -6.54
N SER A 97 -0.14 -12.51 -6.58
CA SER A 97 0.28 -13.47 -5.56
C SER A 97 0.29 -12.91 -4.13
N LEU A 98 0.42 -11.59 -3.95
CA LEU A 98 0.39 -10.94 -2.62
C LEU A 98 -1.01 -10.94 -2.01
N PHE A 99 -2.06 -10.98 -2.85
CA PHE A 99 -3.45 -11.08 -2.38
C PHE A 99 -3.81 -12.45 -1.81
N LYS A 100 -2.98 -13.47 -2.07
CA LYS A 100 -3.13 -14.82 -1.49
C LYS A 100 -2.55 -14.95 -0.08
N TRP A 101 -1.82 -13.92 0.40
CA TRP A 101 -1.26 -13.94 1.74
C TRP A 101 -2.35 -13.75 2.78
N PRO A 102 -2.34 -14.56 3.86
CA PRO A 102 -3.28 -14.41 4.95
C PRO A 102 -3.13 -12.99 5.57
N ILE A 103 -4.24 -12.44 6.05
CA ILE A 103 -4.31 -11.08 6.64
C ILE A 103 -3.94 -9.98 5.62
N ALA A 104 -2.74 -10.03 5.02
CA ALA A 104 -2.27 -9.00 4.09
C ALA A 104 -3.13 -8.91 2.82
N GLY A 105 -3.50 -10.03 2.22
CA GLY A 105 -4.32 -10.04 1.00
C GLY A 105 -5.69 -9.42 1.23
N GLN A 106 -6.31 -9.69 2.36
CA GLN A 106 -7.57 -9.08 2.76
C GLN A 106 -7.39 -7.57 3.01
N ALA A 107 -6.30 -7.19 3.67
CA ALA A 107 -5.97 -5.79 3.91
C ALA A 107 -5.76 -5.02 2.59
N PHE A 108 -5.07 -5.60 1.61
CA PHE A 108 -4.87 -4.99 0.29
C PHE A 108 -6.20 -4.80 -0.45
N THR A 109 -7.08 -5.80 -0.42
CA THR A 109 -8.42 -5.71 -1.02
C THR A 109 -9.24 -4.59 -0.37
N LEU A 110 -9.30 -4.53 0.95
CA LEU A 110 -10.02 -3.49 1.69
C LEU A 110 -9.38 -2.10 1.54
N ALA A 111 -8.06 -2.04 1.33
CA ALA A 111 -7.35 -0.81 1.01
C ALA A 111 -7.68 -0.28 -0.41
N GLY A 112 -8.30 -1.10 -1.26
CA GLY A 112 -8.62 -0.75 -2.65
C GLY A 112 -7.45 -0.95 -3.60
N PHE A 113 -6.45 -1.76 -3.23
CA PHE A 113 -5.35 -2.11 -4.12
C PHE A 113 -5.83 -3.08 -5.20
N ILE A 114 -5.21 -3.03 -6.37
CA ILE A 114 -5.64 -3.78 -7.55
C ILE A 114 -4.61 -4.87 -7.87
N PRO A 115 -5.02 -6.14 -7.94
CA PRO A 115 -4.13 -7.22 -8.34
C PRO A 115 -3.79 -7.12 -9.82
N VAL A 116 -2.53 -7.38 -10.17
CA VAL A 116 -2.06 -7.46 -11.56
C VAL A 116 -1.19 -8.70 -11.78
N LYS A 117 -1.46 -9.42 -12.85
CA LYS A 117 -0.58 -10.46 -13.41
C LYS A 117 0.28 -9.84 -14.50
N ARG A 118 1.52 -9.50 -14.18
CA ARG A 118 2.42 -8.81 -15.12
C ARG A 118 2.81 -9.65 -16.33
N SER A 119 2.67 -10.97 -16.25
CA SER A 119 2.95 -11.92 -17.34
C SER A 119 1.83 -12.04 -18.37
N GLU A 120 0.64 -11.52 -18.07
CA GLU A 120 -0.55 -11.63 -18.92
C GLU A 120 -1.00 -10.23 -19.35
N ARG A 121 -0.91 -9.95 -20.64
CA ARG A 121 -1.25 -8.63 -21.23
C ARG A 121 -2.68 -8.21 -20.94
N ASP A 122 -3.63 -9.14 -21.11
CA ASP A 122 -5.06 -8.84 -20.90
C ASP A 122 -5.36 -8.52 -19.42
N SER A 123 -4.72 -9.24 -18.50
CA SER A 123 -4.80 -8.94 -17.07
C SER A 123 -4.21 -7.58 -16.73
N ALA A 124 -3.13 -7.18 -17.39
CA ALA A 124 -2.53 -5.86 -17.19
C ALA A 124 -3.47 -4.75 -17.69
N ILE A 125 -4.07 -4.91 -18.87
CA ILE A 125 -5.06 -3.96 -19.43
C ILE A 125 -6.26 -3.83 -18.49
N ALA A 126 -6.87 -4.94 -18.09
CA ALA A 126 -8.00 -4.94 -17.15
C ALA A 126 -7.66 -4.27 -15.80
N SER A 127 -6.42 -4.40 -15.34
CA SER A 127 -5.96 -3.74 -14.11
C SER A 127 -5.85 -2.22 -14.27
N VAL A 128 -5.41 -1.75 -15.44
CA VAL A 128 -5.36 -0.32 -15.77
C VAL A 128 -6.77 0.26 -15.90
N GLU A 129 -7.70 -0.46 -16.50
CA GLU A 129 -9.11 -0.05 -16.59
C GLU A 129 -9.73 0.14 -15.19
N LYS A 130 -9.50 -0.83 -14.28
CA LYS A 130 -9.92 -0.73 -12.88
C LYS A 130 -9.27 0.45 -12.16
N ALA A 131 -8.01 0.74 -12.43
CA ALA A 131 -7.32 1.90 -11.88
C ALA A 131 -7.95 3.21 -12.38
N THR A 132 -8.24 3.27 -13.68
CA THR A 132 -8.91 4.43 -14.30
C THR A 132 -10.30 4.64 -13.70
N GLN A 133 -11.08 3.57 -13.53
CA GLN A 133 -12.38 3.66 -12.88
C GLN A 133 -12.26 4.15 -11.43
N SER A 134 -11.27 3.66 -10.68
CA SER A 134 -11.01 4.11 -9.31
C SER A 134 -10.69 5.60 -9.23
N LEU A 135 -9.94 6.13 -10.21
CA LEU A 135 -9.67 7.58 -10.32
C LEU A 135 -10.96 8.38 -10.58
N ARG A 136 -11.82 7.90 -11.48
CA ARG A 136 -13.13 8.54 -11.77
C ARG A 136 -14.03 8.56 -10.54
N GLU A 137 -13.93 7.55 -9.68
CA GLU A 137 -14.65 7.47 -8.39
C GLU A 137 -14.02 8.32 -7.28
N GLY A 138 -13.04 9.14 -7.58
CA GLY A 138 -12.42 10.06 -6.63
C GLY A 138 -11.30 9.44 -5.77
N ARG A 139 -10.78 8.26 -6.13
CA ARG A 139 -9.64 7.63 -5.43
C ARG A 139 -8.33 7.95 -6.15
N SER A 140 -7.33 8.42 -5.40
CA SER A 140 -5.98 8.62 -5.94
C SER A 140 -5.27 7.29 -6.19
N PHE A 141 -4.42 7.26 -7.20
CA PHE A 141 -3.71 6.07 -7.63
C PHE A 141 -2.20 6.34 -7.78
N LEU A 142 -1.38 5.32 -7.52
CA LEU A 142 0.08 5.36 -7.70
C LEU A 142 0.52 4.23 -8.64
N ILE A 143 1.32 4.58 -9.65
CA ILE A 143 1.97 3.66 -10.60
C ILE A 143 3.47 3.92 -10.71
#